data_09946e31a7ac0fc0b65736961930aecb
#
_entry.id   09946e31a7ac0fc0b65736961930aecb
#
_cell.length_a   1.000
_cell.length_b   1.000
_cell.length_c   1.000
_cell.angle_alpha   90.00
_cell.angle_beta   90.00
_cell.angle_gamma   90.00
#
_symmetry.space_group_name_H-M   'P 1'
#
loop_
_entity.id
_entity.type
_entity.pdbx_description
1 polymer ?
#
loop_
_entity_poly.entity_id
_entity_poly.type
_entity_poly.pdbx_seq_one_letter_code
_entity_poly.pdbx_strand_id
1 'polypeptide(L)'
;MKLPCAALGLFAIGCGVDAPAPCDRTVPGNVCTIAGNGENGYSGEEGLALEARLSLPMDTKVAPDGSLMIIDWNNHRIRQLAADGTIHFIIGNGEIGGSIDDPATGDFNHPTGILFNPAGTQLYISAWHNSKVRAYDLATAAVVDTCGDGRRAYFGDDSPALTASLDLPASIAWSPTGELTILDQANQVIRQIDTAGKIHRLAGQCVVDMAAPSGPGACPDGVAPTACPAPSGKTVCGDPAIWCSTACSPGYGGDEGPALAMRMGQAFGQAADPGGRILYDPQGNLIFADTTNDVIRSIDPAGIVHRIAGVAPVNGVAQGGYSGDGGAALSAQLNHPVDLALGDDGTIYVSDVYNHCIRAIHPDRTISTVAGVCGMKGSSGDGGPATKALLNRPYGVEWNAGTLYIADTGNSVVRAIRLK
;
A
#
# COMPACT_ATOMS: atom_id res chain seq x y z
N MET A 1 33.28 -57.40 41.35
CA MET A 1 32.06 -57.71 40.68
C MET A 1 31.93 -56.76 39.48
N LYS A 2 32.33 -57.27 38.31
CA LYS A 2 32.32 -56.47 37.05
C LYS A 2 31.09 -56.89 36.27
N LEU A 3 30.24 -55.93 35.94
CA LEU A 3 29.15 -56.10 35.01
C LEU A 3 29.58 -55.73 33.57
N PRO A 4 29.15 -56.44 32.55
CA PRO A 4 29.59 -56.20 31.20
C PRO A 4 28.83 -55.04 30.52
N CYS A 5 29.51 -54.26 29.75
CA CYS A 5 28.92 -53.29 28.83
C CYS A 5 28.25 -54.04 27.65
N ALA A 6 26.96 -53.88 27.55
CA ALA A 6 26.22 -54.26 26.35
C ALA A 6 26.26 -53.10 25.35
N ALA A 7 26.57 -53.40 24.12
CA ALA A 7 26.53 -52.49 22.97
C ALA A 7 25.10 -52.04 22.70
N LEU A 8 24.80 -50.71 22.90
CA LEU A 8 23.57 -50.12 22.41
C LEU A 8 23.79 -49.52 21.03
N GLY A 9 23.02 -50.02 20.08
CA GLY A 9 22.95 -49.40 18.76
C GLY A 9 22.46 -47.98 18.85
N LEU A 10 23.09 -47.10 18.04
CA LEU A 10 22.64 -45.74 17.83
C LEU A 10 21.25 -45.73 17.17
N PHE A 11 20.20 -45.56 17.96
CA PHE A 11 18.99 -44.94 17.46
C PHE A 11 19.14 -43.45 17.77
N ALA A 12 19.40 -42.66 16.72
CA ALA A 12 19.20 -41.24 16.76
C ALA A 12 17.69 -41.00 16.96
N ILE A 13 17.29 -40.79 18.22
CA ILE A 13 15.99 -40.17 18.49
C ILE A 13 16.18 -38.71 18.10
N GLY A 14 15.87 -38.38 16.84
CA GLY A 14 15.60 -37.04 16.44
C GLY A 14 14.44 -36.57 17.34
N CYS A 15 14.68 -35.57 18.20
CA CYS A 15 13.60 -34.74 18.69
C CYS A 15 12.98 -34.05 17.46
N GLY A 16 12.03 -34.74 16.85
CA GLY A 16 11.13 -34.08 15.92
C GLY A 16 10.39 -33.06 16.76
N VAL A 17 10.72 -31.80 16.63
CA VAL A 17 9.76 -30.75 16.86
C VAL A 17 8.69 -31.05 15.81
N ASP A 18 7.54 -31.54 16.27
CA ASP A 18 6.39 -31.69 15.40
C ASP A 18 6.25 -30.35 14.66
N ALA A 19 6.26 -30.41 13.33
CA ALA A 19 5.95 -29.23 12.54
C ALA A 19 4.63 -28.68 13.10
N PRO A 20 4.54 -27.37 13.36
CA PRO A 20 3.32 -26.79 13.91
C PRO A 20 2.17 -27.26 13.04
N ALA A 21 1.08 -27.75 13.68
CA ALA A 21 -0.09 -28.21 12.95
C ALA A 21 -0.48 -27.16 11.91
N PRO A 22 -0.79 -27.55 10.66
CA PRO A 22 -1.14 -26.60 9.63
C PRO A 22 -2.28 -25.72 10.14
N CYS A 23 -2.09 -24.40 10.05
CA CYS A 23 -3.05 -23.44 10.54
C CYS A 23 -4.41 -23.65 9.86
N ASP A 24 -5.45 -23.88 10.66
CA ASP A 24 -6.81 -24.13 10.14
C ASP A 24 -7.48 -22.80 9.76
N ARG A 25 -7.47 -22.50 8.47
CA ARG A 25 -8.11 -21.32 7.89
C ARG A 25 -9.64 -21.40 7.85
N THR A 26 -10.23 -22.55 8.20
CA THR A 26 -11.70 -22.71 8.21
C THR A 26 -12.33 -22.18 9.48
N VAL A 27 -11.55 -22.01 10.56
CA VAL A 27 -12.02 -21.46 11.83
C VAL A 27 -12.15 -19.95 11.74
N PRO A 28 -13.38 -19.39 11.83
CA PRO A 28 -13.57 -17.95 11.77
C PRO A 28 -12.81 -17.21 12.89
N GLY A 29 -12.20 -16.08 12.54
CA GLY A 29 -11.44 -15.26 13.47
C GLY A 29 -10.01 -15.73 13.74
N ASN A 30 -9.60 -16.92 13.27
CA ASN A 30 -8.21 -17.34 13.35
C ASN A 30 -7.38 -16.69 12.24
N VAL A 31 -6.16 -16.29 12.58
CA VAL A 31 -5.17 -15.79 11.62
C VAL A 31 -4.21 -16.90 11.23
N CYS A 32 -3.88 -16.98 9.95
CA CYS A 32 -2.91 -17.93 9.41
C CYS A 32 -1.95 -17.24 8.45
N THR A 33 -0.65 -17.53 8.56
CA THR A 33 0.31 -17.24 7.48
C THR A 33 -0.02 -18.09 6.25
N ILE A 34 -0.03 -17.47 5.07
CA ILE A 34 -0.35 -18.11 3.79
C ILE A 34 0.79 -18.01 2.77
N ALA A 35 1.69 -17.05 2.93
CA ALA A 35 2.91 -16.92 2.13
C ALA A 35 4.01 -16.25 2.95
N GLY A 36 5.27 -16.60 2.66
CA GLY A 36 6.44 -16.14 3.38
C GLY A 36 6.79 -17.04 4.57
N ASN A 37 8.09 -17.26 4.78
CA ASN A 37 8.61 -18.04 5.91
C ASN A 37 9.09 -17.18 7.09
N GLY A 38 8.90 -15.86 7.00
CA GLY A 38 9.32 -14.88 8.01
C GLY A 38 10.77 -14.41 7.87
N GLU A 39 11.55 -14.99 6.96
CA GLU A 39 12.88 -14.50 6.64
C GLU A 39 12.84 -13.50 5.49
N ASN A 40 13.43 -12.33 5.70
CA ASN A 40 13.55 -11.31 4.65
C ASN A 40 14.46 -11.81 3.53
N GLY A 41 14.07 -11.63 2.28
CA GLY A 41 14.85 -12.00 1.11
C GLY A 41 14.01 -12.48 -0.07
N TYR A 42 14.66 -13.16 -1.03
CA TYR A 42 14.02 -13.69 -2.22
C TYR A 42 14.36 -15.17 -2.40
N SER A 43 13.34 -16.02 -2.41
CA SER A 43 13.47 -17.44 -2.75
C SER A 43 12.08 -18.06 -2.98
N GLY A 44 12.07 -19.34 -3.39
CA GLY A 44 10.89 -20.20 -3.37
C GLY A 44 10.02 -20.11 -4.62
N GLU A 45 10.54 -19.63 -5.74
CA GLU A 45 9.82 -19.68 -7.02
C GLU A 45 9.43 -21.11 -7.39
N GLU A 46 8.20 -21.30 -7.87
CA GLU A 46 7.59 -22.59 -8.24
C GLU A 46 7.52 -23.58 -7.06
N GLY A 47 7.74 -23.13 -5.82
CA GLY A 47 7.68 -23.92 -4.60
C GLY A 47 6.50 -23.55 -3.68
N LEU A 48 6.51 -24.15 -2.49
CA LEU A 48 5.50 -23.84 -1.48
C LEU A 48 5.65 -22.40 -0.99
N ALA A 49 4.55 -21.65 -1.01
CA ALA A 49 4.55 -20.23 -0.60
C ALA A 49 4.96 -20.02 0.86
N LEU A 50 4.70 -20.99 1.73
CA LEU A 50 5.10 -20.95 3.14
C LEU A 50 6.62 -21.16 3.36
N GLU A 51 7.34 -21.65 2.36
CA GLU A 51 8.79 -21.83 2.39
C GLU A 51 9.52 -20.68 1.67
N ALA A 52 8.78 -19.87 0.94
CA ALA A 52 9.33 -18.74 0.20
C ALA A 52 9.82 -17.63 1.14
N ARG A 53 10.83 -16.88 0.69
CA ARG A 53 11.22 -15.61 1.31
C ARG A 53 10.57 -14.47 0.55
N LEU A 54 9.98 -13.57 1.30
CA LEU A 54 9.48 -12.28 0.84
C LEU A 54 10.31 -11.16 1.44
N SER A 55 10.33 -10.01 0.79
CA SER A 55 11.01 -8.83 1.33
C SER A 55 10.05 -7.65 1.39
N LEU A 56 9.57 -7.38 2.61
CA LEU A 56 8.63 -6.30 2.89
C LEU A 56 7.39 -6.35 1.97
N PRO A 57 6.59 -7.44 1.96
CA PRO A 57 5.36 -7.48 1.16
C PRO A 57 4.48 -6.29 1.50
N MET A 58 4.03 -5.53 0.48
CA MET A 58 3.43 -4.22 0.68
C MET A 58 1.92 -4.20 0.41
N ASP A 59 1.46 -4.99 -0.55
CA ASP A 59 0.06 -5.03 -0.96
C ASP A 59 -0.30 -6.41 -1.48
N THR A 60 -1.58 -6.75 -1.41
CA THR A 60 -2.14 -7.99 -1.95
C THR A 60 -3.45 -7.71 -2.67
N LYS A 61 -3.73 -8.46 -3.74
CA LYS A 61 -5.00 -8.35 -4.46
C LYS A 61 -5.44 -9.72 -4.97
N VAL A 62 -6.69 -10.10 -4.69
CA VAL A 62 -7.26 -11.33 -5.21
C VAL A 62 -7.52 -11.18 -6.70
N ALA A 63 -6.98 -12.11 -7.49
CA ALA A 63 -7.14 -12.16 -8.93
C ALA A 63 -8.51 -12.79 -9.31
N PRO A 64 -8.98 -12.57 -10.56
CA PRO A 64 -10.24 -13.15 -11.03
C PRO A 64 -10.31 -14.69 -10.99
N ASP A 65 -9.17 -15.37 -11.04
CA ASP A 65 -9.05 -16.83 -10.92
C ASP A 65 -9.02 -17.32 -9.46
N GLY A 66 -9.07 -16.39 -8.49
CA GLY A 66 -9.02 -16.68 -7.05
C GLY A 66 -7.60 -16.80 -6.47
N SER A 67 -6.56 -16.69 -7.28
CA SER A 67 -5.19 -16.57 -6.79
C SER A 67 -4.94 -15.21 -6.12
N LEU A 68 -3.85 -15.09 -5.35
CA LEU A 68 -3.52 -13.84 -4.66
C LEU A 68 -2.23 -13.23 -5.26
N MET A 69 -2.35 -12.06 -5.87
CA MET A 69 -1.19 -11.27 -6.25
C MET A 69 -0.57 -10.61 -5.02
N ILE A 70 0.75 -10.62 -4.92
CA ILE A 70 1.53 -10.10 -3.79
C ILE A 70 2.58 -9.15 -4.34
N ILE A 71 2.60 -7.92 -3.88
CA ILE A 71 3.75 -7.03 -4.09
C ILE A 71 4.85 -7.43 -3.12
N ASP A 72 5.92 -8.01 -3.67
CA ASP A 72 7.17 -8.32 -2.96
C ASP A 72 8.11 -7.11 -3.12
N TRP A 73 7.83 -6.06 -2.33
CA TRP A 73 8.20 -4.66 -2.55
C TRP A 73 9.70 -4.43 -2.70
N ASN A 74 10.48 -4.89 -1.75
CA ASN A 74 11.92 -4.69 -1.73
C ASN A 74 12.68 -5.73 -2.62
N ASN A 75 11.95 -6.72 -3.14
CA ASN A 75 12.41 -7.60 -4.21
C ASN A 75 12.03 -7.07 -5.60
N HIS A 76 11.36 -5.90 -5.68
CA HIS A 76 10.96 -5.23 -6.93
C HIS A 76 10.14 -6.14 -7.85
N ARG A 77 9.21 -6.93 -7.28
CA ARG A 77 8.45 -7.98 -7.98
C ARG A 77 6.98 -8.02 -7.58
N ILE A 78 6.20 -8.58 -8.48
CA ILE A 78 4.86 -9.08 -8.17
C ILE A 78 4.89 -10.59 -8.31
N ARG A 79 4.39 -11.28 -7.29
CA ARG A 79 4.29 -12.73 -7.21
C ARG A 79 2.83 -13.14 -7.05
N GLN A 80 2.52 -14.38 -7.43
CA GLN A 80 1.19 -14.97 -7.33
C GLN A 80 1.25 -16.15 -6.37
N LEU A 81 0.38 -16.14 -5.37
CA LEU A 81 0.07 -17.32 -4.57
C LEU A 81 -1.09 -18.04 -5.25
N ALA A 82 -0.82 -19.22 -5.79
CA ALA A 82 -1.81 -20.05 -6.45
C ALA A 82 -2.69 -20.82 -5.43
N ALA A 83 -3.83 -21.35 -5.90
CA ALA A 83 -4.78 -22.06 -5.05
C ALA A 83 -4.22 -23.37 -4.46
N ASP A 84 -3.22 -23.97 -5.09
CA ASP A 84 -2.52 -25.17 -4.59
C ASP A 84 -1.45 -24.86 -3.52
N GLY A 85 -1.25 -23.59 -3.20
CA GLY A 85 -0.29 -23.13 -2.20
C GLY A 85 1.13 -22.91 -2.73
N THR A 86 1.33 -22.97 -4.05
CA THR A 86 2.61 -22.62 -4.68
C THR A 86 2.70 -21.12 -4.93
N ILE A 87 3.92 -20.59 -5.03
CA ILE A 87 4.17 -19.19 -5.34
C ILE A 87 4.92 -19.06 -6.66
N HIS A 88 4.46 -18.16 -7.50
CA HIS A 88 4.97 -17.96 -8.85
C HIS A 88 5.40 -16.52 -9.07
N PHE A 89 6.40 -16.34 -9.90
CA PHE A 89 6.79 -15.05 -10.43
C PHE A 89 5.78 -14.56 -11.49
N ILE A 90 5.44 -13.29 -11.46
CA ILE A 90 4.57 -12.66 -12.46
C ILE A 90 5.32 -11.58 -13.24
N ILE A 91 5.95 -10.63 -12.54
CA ILE A 91 6.60 -9.49 -13.17
C ILE A 91 7.66 -8.87 -12.26
N GLY A 92 8.74 -8.34 -12.86
CA GLY A 92 9.86 -7.68 -12.19
C GLY A 92 11.07 -8.59 -12.04
N ASN A 93 12.25 -8.16 -12.48
CA ASN A 93 13.48 -8.99 -12.45
C ASN A 93 14.26 -8.90 -11.12
N GLY A 94 13.83 -8.02 -10.21
CA GLY A 94 14.50 -7.78 -8.92
C GLY A 94 15.54 -6.69 -8.95
N GLU A 95 15.81 -6.11 -10.10
CA GLU A 95 16.70 -4.97 -10.25
C GLU A 95 15.90 -3.65 -10.15
N ILE A 96 16.55 -2.62 -9.65
CA ILE A 96 15.99 -1.27 -9.60
C ILE A 96 16.15 -0.62 -10.98
N GLY A 97 15.03 -0.32 -11.64
CA GLY A 97 15.09 0.29 -12.95
C GLY A 97 13.73 0.77 -13.46
N GLY A 98 13.64 1.01 -14.75
CA GLY A 98 12.41 1.54 -15.39
C GLY A 98 12.08 0.90 -16.73
N SER A 99 12.90 -0.04 -17.24
CA SER A 99 12.61 -0.77 -18.47
C SER A 99 11.39 -1.67 -18.30
N ILE A 100 10.55 -1.75 -19.33
CA ILE A 100 9.35 -2.59 -19.37
C ILE A 100 9.27 -3.40 -20.66
N ASP A 101 10.38 -3.52 -21.39
CA ASP A 101 10.42 -4.21 -22.70
C ASP A 101 10.02 -5.68 -22.59
N ASP A 102 10.31 -6.30 -21.43
CA ASP A 102 9.95 -7.68 -21.12
C ASP A 102 9.56 -7.80 -19.64
N PRO A 103 8.38 -8.36 -19.28
CA PRO A 103 7.96 -8.55 -17.89
C PRO A 103 8.94 -9.37 -17.06
N ALA A 104 9.59 -10.38 -17.64
CA ALA A 104 10.55 -11.25 -16.96
C ALA A 104 11.90 -10.56 -16.73
N THR A 105 12.25 -9.61 -17.59
CA THR A 105 13.50 -8.83 -17.53
C THR A 105 13.26 -7.35 -17.23
N GLY A 106 12.00 -6.91 -17.21
CA GLY A 106 11.61 -5.54 -16.92
C GLY A 106 11.88 -5.15 -15.47
N ASP A 107 12.27 -3.89 -15.29
CA ASP A 107 12.65 -3.36 -14.00
C ASP A 107 11.46 -2.64 -13.33
N PHE A 108 11.29 -2.89 -12.05
CA PHE A 108 10.43 -2.06 -11.20
C PHE A 108 11.28 -1.38 -10.13
N ASN A 109 10.84 -0.20 -9.74
CA ASN A 109 11.44 0.49 -8.62
C ASN A 109 10.39 0.68 -7.54
N HIS A 110 10.33 -0.28 -6.61
CA HIS A 110 9.43 -0.28 -5.46
C HIS A 110 7.95 -0.08 -5.85
N PRO A 111 7.28 -1.06 -6.51
CA PRO A 111 5.84 -0.99 -6.76
C PRO A 111 5.08 -0.99 -5.43
N THR A 112 4.04 -0.17 -5.29
CA THR A 112 3.35 0.00 -4.00
C THR A 112 1.89 -0.43 -4.01
N GLY A 113 1.18 -0.31 -5.12
CA GLY A 113 -0.22 -0.64 -5.23
C GLY A 113 -0.53 -1.42 -6.49
N ILE A 114 -1.43 -2.39 -6.39
CA ILE A 114 -1.95 -3.19 -7.50
C ILE A 114 -3.47 -3.19 -7.50
N LEU A 115 -4.05 -3.22 -8.70
CA LEU A 115 -5.49 -3.22 -8.88
C LEU A 115 -5.84 -3.85 -10.23
N PHE A 116 -6.80 -4.79 -10.26
CA PHE A 116 -7.33 -5.28 -11.52
C PHE A 116 -8.25 -4.26 -12.17
N ASN A 117 -8.25 -4.20 -13.51
CA ASN A 117 -9.27 -3.44 -14.21
C ASN A 117 -10.66 -4.10 -14.00
N PRO A 118 -11.77 -3.38 -14.18
CA PRO A 118 -13.11 -3.93 -13.96
C PRO A 118 -13.43 -5.19 -14.77
N ALA A 119 -12.76 -5.41 -15.92
CA ALA A 119 -12.90 -6.62 -16.71
C ALA A 119 -12.07 -7.80 -16.20
N GLY A 120 -11.16 -7.59 -15.25
CA GLY A 120 -10.27 -8.62 -14.72
C GLY A 120 -9.20 -9.12 -15.70
N THR A 121 -8.91 -8.37 -16.76
CA THR A 121 -7.97 -8.77 -17.82
C THR A 121 -6.58 -8.16 -17.69
N GLN A 122 -6.46 -7.09 -16.90
CA GLN A 122 -5.22 -6.36 -16.72
C GLN A 122 -4.99 -6.04 -15.25
N LEU A 123 -3.74 -6.16 -14.80
CA LEU A 123 -3.28 -5.72 -13.49
C LEU A 123 -2.61 -4.34 -13.63
N TYR A 124 -3.20 -3.33 -13.02
CA TYR A 124 -2.62 -1.98 -12.93
C TYR A 124 -1.69 -1.91 -11.72
N ILE A 125 -0.58 -1.21 -11.88
CA ILE A 125 0.53 -1.19 -10.92
C ILE A 125 0.96 0.26 -10.69
N SER A 126 0.95 0.70 -9.45
CA SER A 126 1.61 1.94 -9.03
C SER A 126 3.11 1.71 -8.97
N ALA A 127 3.82 2.08 -10.04
CA ALA A 127 5.28 1.99 -10.13
C ALA A 127 5.89 3.23 -9.45
N TRP A 128 5.94 3.19 -8.13
CA TRP A 128 6.12 4.30 -7.20
C TRP A 128 7.35 5.17 -7.49
N HIS A 129 8.56 4.61 -7.41
CA HIS A 129 9.79 5.34 -7.73
C HIS A 129 10.01 5.51 -9.26
N ASN A 130 9.25 4.85 -10.09
CA ASN A 130 9.25 5.09 -11.53
C ASN A 130 8.37 6.31 -11.90
N SER A 131 7.59 6.87 -10.96
CA SER A 131 6.63 7.97 -11.20
C SER A 131 5.65 7.68 -12.33
N LYS A 132 5.15 6.45 -12.37
CA LYS A 132 4.25 5.93 -13.40
C LYS A 132 3.15 5.05 -12.82
N VAL A 133 2.07 4.92 -13.58
CA VAL A 133 1.14 3.81 -13.48
C VAL A 133 1.30 2.95 -14.72
N ARG A 134 1.39 1.64 -14.52
CA ARG A 134 1.58 0.64 -15.58
C ARG A 134 0.43 -0.35 -15.59
N ALA A 135 0.13 -0.94 -16.74
CA ALA A 135 -0.79 -2.05 -16.86
C ALA A 135 -0.07 -3.27 -17.41
N TYR A 136 -0.28 -4.40 -16.74
CA TYR A 136 0.17 -5.73 -17.15
C TYR A 136 -1.03 -6.50 -17.68
N ASP A 137 -0.97 -6.95 -18.91
CA ASP A 137 -2.02 -7.76 -19.55
C ASP A 137 -1.85 -9.23 -19.20
N LEU A 138 -2.86 -9.83 -18.58
CA LEU A 138 -2.79 -11.20 -18.06
C LEU A 138 -2.70 -12.27 -19.17
N ALA A 139 -3.18 -11.98 -20.37
CA ALA A 139 -3.19 -12.97 -21.46
C ALA A 139 -1.89 -12.95 -22.28
N THR A 140 -1.33 -11.77 -22.48
CA THR A 140 -0.16 -11.58 -23.37
C THR A 140 1.13 -11.35 -22.59
N ALA A 141 1.05 -11.14 -21.27
CA ALA A 141 2.14 -10.71 -20.40
C ALA A 141 2.78 -9.36 -20.82
N ALA A 142 2.10 -8.57 -21.65
CA ALA A 142 2.60 -7.27 -22.07
C ALA A 142 2.44 -6.23 -20.96
N VAL A 143 3.44 -5.34 -20.82
CA VAL A 143 3.42 -4.19 -19.91
C VAL A 143 3.39 -2.91 -20.72
N VAL A 144 2.51 -1.97 -20.33
CA VAL A 144 2.43 -0.65 -20.94
C VAL A 144 2.34 0.43 -19.86
N ASP A 145 2.95 1.58 -20.13
CA ASP A 145 2.71 2.77 -19.32
C ASP A 145 1.30 3.30 -19.60
N THR A 146 0.53 3.62 -18.57
CA THR A 146 -0.83 4.17 -18.68
C THR A 146 -0.90 5.61 -18.19
N CYS A 147 -0.02 6.00 -17.29
CA CYS A 147 0.09 7.37 -16.79
C CYS A 147 1.51 7.65 -16.32
N GLY A 148 1.92 8.89 -16.45
CA GLY A 148 3.20 9.39 -16.00
C GLY A 148 4.29 9.34 -17.08
N ASP A 149 5.04 10.44 -17.20
CA ASP A 149 6.19 10.56 -18.11
C ASP A 149 7.51 10.06 -17.47
N GLY A 150 7.44 9.54 -16.24
CA GLY A 150 8.59 9.08 -15.46
C GLY A 150 9.31 10.19 -14.69
N ARG A 151 8.83 11.40 -14.79
CA ARG A 151 9.39 12.53 -14.06
C ARG A 151 8.75 12.68 -12.69
N ARG A 152 9.56 12.90 -11.66
CA ARG A 152 9.12 13.24 -10.31
C ARG A 152 8.76 14.71 -10.22
N ALA A 153 7.52 15.05 -10.53
CA ALA A 153 7.01 16.42 -10.53
C ALA A 153 5.48 16.46 -10.41
N TYR A 154 4.93 17.64 -10.16
CA TYR A 154 3.52 17.93 -10.35
C TYR A 154 3.34 18.74 -11.64
N PHE A 155 2.85 18.09 -12.69
CA PHE A 155 2.64 18.70 -14.01
C PHE A 155 1.58 17.98 -14.81
N GLY A 156 0.94 18.68 -15.74
CA GLY A 156 0.15 18.09 -16.81
C GLY A 156 -1.32 17.84 -16.48
N ASP A 157 -1.91 18.54 -15.48
CA ASP A 157 -3.38 18.56 -15.35
C ASP A 157 -4.00 19.06 -16.65
N ASP A 158 -5.14 18.45 -17.03
CA ASP A 158 -5.89 18.68 -18.27
C ASP A 158 -5.16 18.26 -19.56
N SER A 159 -4.06 17.52 -19.43
CA SER A 159 -3.25 16.97 -20.52
C SER A 159 -3.41 15.46 -20.65
N PRO A 160 -2.92 14.84 -21.75
CA PRO A 160 -2.86 13.39 -21.86
C PRO A 160 -2.09 12.76 -20.70
N ALA A 161 -2.64 11.70 -20.08
CA ALA A 161 -2.09 11.09 -18.88
C ALA A 161 -0.63 10.63 -19.04
N LEU A 162 -0.22 10.19 -20.22
CA LEU A 162 1.16 9.76 -20.53
C LEU A 162 2.17 10.92 -20.56
N THR A 163 1.71 12.17 -20.67
CA THR A 163 2.57 13.36 -20.69
C THR A 163 2.57 14.11 -19.36
N ALA A 164 1.78 13.66 -18.41
CA ALA A 164 1.76 14.21 -17.06
C ALA A 164 2.94 13.69 -16.25
N SER A 165 3.43 14.50 -15.32
CA SER A 165 4.41 14.06 -14.34
C SER A 165 3.71 13.71 -13.02
N LEU A 166 4.12 12.60 -12.41
CA LEU A 166 3.69 12.14 -11.08
C LEU A 166 4.88 12.19 -10.12
N ASP A 167 4.62 12.22 -8.82
CA ASP A 167 5.68 12.04 -7.83
C ASP A 167 5.26 11.05 -6.75
N LEU A 168 5.85 9.84 -6.79
CA LEU A 168 5.52 8.73 -5.89
C LEU A 168 4.03 8.35 -5.94
N PRO A 169 3.47 7.96 -7.10
CA PRO A 169 2.07 7.48 -7.14
C PRO A 169 1.92 6.23 -6.29
N ALA A 170 1.23 6.33 -5.15
CA ALA A 170 1.23 5.26 -4.15
C ALA A 170 0.05 4.30 -4.31
N SER A 171 -1.07 4.78 -4.82
CA SER A 171 -2.31 4.01 -4.88
C SER A 171 -3.16 4.39 -6.08
N ILE A 172 -3.97 3.44 -6.53
CA ILE A 172 -4.91 3.58 -7.65
C ILE A 172 -6.26 2.98 -7.27
N ALA A 173 -7.33 3.54 -7.80
CA ALA A 173 -8.69 3.03 -7.65
C ALA A 173 -9.53 3.32 -8.90
N TRP A 174 -10.46 2.41 -9.25
CA TRP A 174 -11.47 2.68 -10.27
C TRP A 174 -12.65 3.41 -9.66
N SER A 175 -13.03 4.52 -10.29
CA SER A 175 -14.29 5.19 -9.94
C SER A 175 -15.48 4.31 -10.37
N PRO A 176 -16.69 4.52 -9.80
CA PRO A 176 -17.88 3.81 -10.26
C PRO A 176 -18.22 4.04 -11.74
N THR A 177 -17.69 5.10 -12.33
CA THR A 177 -17.85 5.44 -13.76
C THR A 177 -16.73 4.88 -14.64
N GLY A 178 -15.76 4.16 -14.07
CA GLY A 178 -14.68 3.49 -14.80
C GLY A 178 -13.46 4.35 -15.10
N GLU A 179 -13.29 5.45 -14.36
CA GLU A 179 -12.13 6.33 -14.45
C GLU A 179 -11.05 5.92 -13.46
N LEU A 180 -9.80 5.97 -13.88
CA LEU A 180 -8.67 5.61 -13.01
C LEU A 180 -8.26 6.79 -12.12
N THR A 181 -8.41 6.63 -10.83
CA THR A 181 -8.00 7.60 -9.81
C THR A 181 -6.65 7.21 -9.24
N ILE A 182 -5.76 8.17 -9.02
CA ILE A 182 -4.37 8.00 -8.60
C ILE A 182 -4.10 8.89 -7.39
N LEU A 183 -3.59 8.33 -6.31
CA LEU A 183 -2.98 9.12 -5.24
C LEU A 183 -1.54 9.46 -5.64
N ASP A 184 -1.32 10.70 -6.00
CA ASP A 184 -0.02 11.28 -6.37
C ASP A 184 0.65 11.81 -5.09
N GLN A 185 1.25 10.86 -4.34
CA GLN A 185 1.61 10.96 -2.93
C GLN A 185 2.46 12.20 -2.60
N ALA A 186 3.62 12.35 -3.22
CA ALA A 186 4.52 13.45 -2.90
C ALA A 186 4.02 14.80 -3.45
N ASN A 187 3.12 14.77 -4.41
CA ASN A 187 2.42 15.95 -4.89
C ASN A 187 1.24 16.38 -4.01
N GLN A 188 0.89 15.60 -2.96
CA GLN A 188 -0.20 15.91 -2.02
C GLN A 188 -1.55 16.11 -2.72
N VAL A 189 -1.80 15.37 -3.80
CA VAL A 189 -3.03 15.48 -4.59
C VAL A 189 -3.56 14.09 -4.98
N ILE A 190 -4.86 14.05 -5.25
CA ILE A 190 -5.51 12.93 -5.90
C ILE A 190 -5.89 13.37 -7.31
N ARG A 191 -5.53 12.55 -8.30
CA ARG A 191 -5.76 12.84 -9.72
C ARG A 191 -6.60 11.74 -10.33
N GLN A 192 -7.31 12.04 -11.42
CA GLN A 192 -8.18 11.11 -12.12
C GLN A 192 -7.96 11.21 -13.62
N ILE A 193 -7.97 10.06 -14.29
CA ILE A 193 -7.89 9.98 -15.75
C ILE A 193 -9.30 9.76 -16.27
N ASP A 194 -9.77 10.68 -17.07
CA ASP A 194 -11.09 10.61 -17.72
C ASP A 194 -11.12 9.60 -18.88
N THR A 195 -12.31 9.36 -19.42
CA THR A 195 -12.53 8.44 -20.54
C THR A 195 -11.87 8.88 -21.85
N ALA A 196 -11.44 10.15 -21.94
CA ALA A 196 -10.67 10.68 -23.08
C ALA A 196 -9.15 10.51 -22.89
N GLY A 197 -8.70 9.92 -21.76
CA GLY A 197 -7.30 9.71 -21.44
C GLY A 197 -6.58 10.95 -20.93
N LYS A 198 -7.31 11.97 -20.48
CA LYS A 198 -6.73 13.16 -19.85
C LYS A 198 -6.73 13.02 -18.35
N ILE A 199 -5.68 13.50 -17.71
CA ILE A 199 -5.56 13.52 -16.26
C ILE A 199 -5.99 14.87 -15.70
N HIS A 200 -6.78 14.85 -14.60
CA HIS A 200 -7.28 16.01 -13.91
C HIS A 200 -6.99 15.92 -12.43
N ARG A 201 -6.81 17.03 -11.74
CA ARG A 201 -6.76 17.06 -10.30
C ARG A 201 -8.18 16.94 -9.71
N LEU A 202 -8.41 15.87 -8.96
CA LEU A 202 -9.69 15.61 -8.28
C LEU A 202 -9.72 16.25 -6.89
N ALA A 203 -8.59 16.20 -6.17
CA ALA A 203 -8.50 16.69 -4.79
C ALA A 203 -7.08 17.07 -4.39
N GLY A 204 -6.96 17.81 -3.28
CA GLY A 204 -5.69 18.22 -2.72
C GLY A 204 -5.10 19.48 -3.33
N GLN A 205 -4.16 20.07 -2.63
CA GLN A 205 -3.39 21.22 -3.09
C GLN A 205 -1.90 20.96 -3.00
N CYS A 206 -1.18 21.13 -4.09
CA CYS A 206 0.27 21.23 -4.06
C CYS A 206 0.67 22.63 -3.59
N VAL A 207 1.05 22.73 -2.33
CA VAL A 207 1.59 23.97 -1.76
C VAL A 207 3.11 23.83 -1.66
N VAL A 208 3.85 24.68 -2.36
CA VAL A 208 5.31 24.71 -2.30
C VAL A 208 5.73 25.69 -1.20
N ASP A 209 6.43 25.20 -0.19
CA ASP A 209 7.04 26.08 0.81
C ASP A 209 8.31 26.71 0.26
N MET A 210 8.21 27.95 -0.16
CA MET A 210 9.35 28.73 -0.69
C MET A 210 10.34 29.15 0.41
N ALA A 211 9.99 29.00 1.69
CA ALA A 211 10.83 29.38 2.82
C ALA A 211 11.77 28.26 3.30
N ALA A 212 11.59 27.03 2.81
CA ALA A 212 12.43 25.88 3.16
C ALA A 212 13.20 25.35 1.93
N PRO A 213 14.23 26.08 1.44
CA PRO A 213 15.00 25.63 0.28
C PRO A 213 15.95 24.45 0.56
N SER A 214 15.98 23.93 1.78
CA SER A 214 16.96 22.93 2.24
C SER A 214 16.37 21.54 2.55
N GLY A 215 15.20 21.19 1.99
CA GLY A 215 14.67 19.84 2.06
C GLY A 215 15.37 18.88 1.08
N PRO A 216 15.21 17.55 1.21
CA PRO A 216 15.65 16.59 0.20
C PRO A 216 14.94 16.90 -1.13
N GLY A 217 15.69 17.40 -2.10
CA GLY A 217 15.20 17.96 -3.36
C GLY A 217 15.75 19.35 -3.68
N ALA A 218 16.59 19.91 -2.81
CA ALA A 218 17.36 21.12 -3.14
C ALA A 218 18.26 20.86 -4.35
N CYS A 219 18.39 21.88 -5.21
CA CYS A 219 19.33 21.81 -6.33
C CYS A 219 20.74 21.50 -5.81
N PRO A 220 21.53 20.64 -6.51
CA PRO A 220 22.94 20.44 -6.18
C PRO A 220 23.68 21.76 -6.08
N ASP A 221 24.67 21.84 -5.20
CA ASP A 221 25.47 23.04 -4.99
C ASP A 221 26.01 23.61 -6.32
N GLY A 222 25.72 24.85 -6.59
CA GLY A 222 26.15 25.55 -7.81
C GLY A 222 25.19 25.45 -9.00
N VAL A 223 24.07 24.77 -8.89
CA VAL A 223 23.05 24.70 -9.93
C VAL A 223 21.94 25.72 -9.63
N ALA A 224 21.75 26.71 -10.51
CA ALA A 224 20.70 27.70 -10.35
C ALA A 224 19.31 27.08 -10.57
N PRO A 225 18.34 27.34 -9.67
CA PRO A 225 16.99 26.92 -9.89
C PRO A 225 16.35 27.66 -11.07
N THR A 226 15.67 26.94 -11.95
CA THR A 226 14.92 27.51 -13.08
C THR A 226 13.43 27.35 -12.80
N ALA A 227 12.63 28.37 -13.00
CA ALA A 227 11.19 28.30 -12.81
C ALA A 227 10.57 27.31 -13.79
N CYS A 228 9.80 26.35 -13.29
CA CYS A 228 8.98 25.51 -14.15
C CYS A 228 7.97 26.36 -14.90
N PRO A 229 7.76 26.13 -16.21
CA PRO A 229 6.67 26.77 -16.92
C PRO A 229 5.32 26.37 -16.27
N ALA A 230 4.53 27.39 -15.94
CA ALA A 230 3.29 27.38 -15.17
C ALA A 230 2.31 26.22 -15.49
N PRO A 231 1.41 25.86 -14.53
CA PRO A 231 0.95 26.64 -13.38
C PRO A 231 1.42 26.11 -12.02
N SER A 232 2.43 25.25 -11.96
CA SER A 232 2.81 24.54 -10.74
C SER A 232 3.65 25.35 -9.74
N GLY A 233 4.19 26.49 -10.13
CA GLY A 233 5.12 27.27 -9.28
C GLY A 233 6.39 26.51 -8.87
N LYS A 234 6.67 25.36 -9.46
CA LYS A 234 7.85 24.54 -9.15
C LYS A 234 9.12 25.13 -9.78
N THR A 235 10.21 24.98 -9.05
CA THR A 235 11.57 25.29 -9.51
C THR A 235 12.24 24.00 -10.00
N VAL A 236 12.86 24.01 -11.17
CA VAL A 236 13.74 22.94 -11.66
C VAL A 236 15.18 23.41 -11.63
N CYS A 237 16.13 22.50 -11.41
CA CYS A 237 17.55 22.83 -11.41
C CYS A 237 18.12 22.74 -12.83
N GLY A 238 18.59 23.86 -13.38
CA GLY A 238 19.41 23.98 -14.58
C GLY A 238 18.91 23.26 -15.84
N ASP A 239 19.14 21.98 -15.95
CA ASP A 239 18.70 21.12 -17.05
C ASP A 239 17.35 20.47 -16.71
N PRO A 240 16.32 20.55 -17.58
CA PRO A 240 15.05 19.84 -17.37
C PRO A 240 15.18 18.32 -17.29
N ALA A 241 16.34 17.75 -17.60
CA ALA A 241 16.66 16.35 -17.37
C ALA A 241 17.24 16.08 -15.97
N ILE A 242 17.63 17.10 -15.20
CA ILE A 242 18.17 16.97 -13.85
C ILE A 242 17.15 17.47 -12.82
N TRP A 243 16.72 16.57 -11.98
CA TRP A 243 15.55 16.63 -11.11
C TRP A 243 15.76 17.47 -9.84
N CYS A 244 15.01 18.57 -9.71
CA CYS A 244 14.68 19.14 -8.42
C CYS A 244 13.19 18.93 -8.16
N SER A 245 12.80 17.93 -7.41
CA SER A 245 11.46 17.87 -6.88
C SER A 245 11.36 18.83 -5.69
N THR A 246 10.86 20.03 -5.90
CA THR A 246 10.26 20.76 -4.79
C THR A 246 8.98 20.02 -4.45
N ALA A 247 9.05 19.12 -3.47
CA ALA A 247 7.88 18.36 -3.03
C ALA A 247 6.80 19.34 -2.55
N CYS A 248 5.55 18.99 -2.83
CA CYS A 248 4.43 19.72 -2.27
C CYS A 248 4.39 19.50 -0.76
N SER A 249 4.30 20.56 0.03
CA SER A 249 4.32 20.47 1.48
C SER A 249 3.06 19.78 2.01
N PRO A 250 3.19 18.77 2.86
CA PRO A 250 2.04 18.14 3.53
C PRO A 250 1.31 19.16 4.42
N GLY A 251 0.07 18.87 4.75
CA GLY A 251 -0.70 19.68 5.64
C GLY A 251 -2.06 19.07 5.96
N TYR A 252 -2.85 19.74 6.77
CA TYR A 252 -4.20 19.34 7.10
C TYR A 252 -5.16 20.51 6.95
N GLY A 253 -6.35 20.25 6.39
CA GLY A 253 -7.43 21.23 6.28
C GLY A 253 -8.44 20.85 5.22
N GLY A 254 -9.52 21.62 5.18
CA GLY A 254 -10.58 21.50 4.19
C GLY A 254 -11.67 20.48 4.51
N ASP A 255 -11.75 19.95 5.73
CA ASP A 255 -12.91 19.16 6.15
C ASP A 255 -14.19 20.00 6.03
N GLU A 256 -15.28 19.35 5.60
CA GLU A 256 -16.57 19.95 5.27
C GLU A 256 -16.48 21.04 4.19
N GLY A 257 -15.45 20.98 3.35
CA GLY A 257 -15.20 21.92 2.26
C GLY A 257 -14.86 21.23 0.94
N PRO A 258 -14.63 22.03 -0.13
CA PRO A 258 -14.34 21.50 -1.45
C PRO A 258 -13.02 20.70 -1.51
N ALA A 259 -13.04 19.52 -2.13
CA ALA A 259 -11.89 18.64 -2.25
C ALA A 259 -10.68 19.30 -2.93
N LEU A 260 -10.91 20.17 -3.91
CA LEU A 260 -9.84 20.92 -4.58
C LEU A 260 -9.14 21.95 -3.67
N ALA A 261 -9.75 22.32 -2.55
CA ALA A 261 -9.20 23.25 -1.56
C ALA A 261 -8.60 22.53 -0.35
N MET A 262 -8.75 21.21 -0.22
CA MET A 262 -8.22 20.48 0.92
C MET A 262 -6.69 20.44 0.91
N ARG A 263 -6.12 20.28 2.11
CA ARG A 263 -4.74 19.86 2.30
C ARG A 263 -4.70 18.46 2.88
N MET A 264 -3.75 17.68 2.43
CA MET A 264 -3.51 16.33 2.91
C MET A 264 -2.06 16.16 3.35
N GLY A 265 -1.79 15.17 4.17
CA GLY A 265 -0.47 14.83 4.66
C GLY A 265 -0.04 13.46 4.18
N GLN A 266 0.85 13.44 3.22
CA GLN A 266 1.49 12.22 2.73
C GLN A 266 3.00 12.35 2.86
N ALA A 267 3.69 11.24 3.09
CA ALA A 267 5.15 11.23 3.12
C ALA A 267 5.72 11.63 1.76
N PHE A 268 6.88 12.26 1.74
CA PHE A 268 7.53 12.73 0.52
C PHE A 268 9.06 12.58 0.59
N GLY A 269 9.73 12.70 -0.57
CA GLY A 269 11.18 12.52 -0.69
C GLY A 269 11.60 11.09 -1.04
N GLN A 270 12.90 10.85 -1.19
CA GLN A 270 13.45 9.56 -1.64
C GLN A 270 13.30 8.44 -0.62
N ALA A 271 13.27 8.79 0.66
CA ALA A 271 13.15 7.85 1.78
C ALA A 271 11.74 7.87 2.39
N ALA A 272 10.74 8.37 1.64
CA ALA A 272 9.36 8.36 2.09
C ALA A 272 8.86 6.93 2.31
N ASP A 273 8.07 6.71 3.36
CA ASP A 273 7.29 5.49 3.46
C ASP A 273 6.12 5.55 2.45
N PRO A 274 5.79 4.47 1.75
CA PRO A 274 4.57 4.40 0.96
C PRO A 274 3.36 4.65 1.87
N GLY A 275 2.46 5.52 1.46
CA GLY A 275 1.31 5.89 2.26
C GLY A 275 0.11 6.23 1.39
N GLY A 276 -1.05 6.39 2.03
CA GLY A 276 -2.23 6.90 1.39
C GLY A 276 -2.83 5.96 0.36
N ARG A 277 -3.55 4.93 0.79
CA ARG A 277 -4.40 4.16 -0.13
C ARG A 277 -5.72 4.86 -0.36
N ILE A 278 -6.29 4.58 -1.52
CA ILE A 278 -7.60 5.10 -1.94
C ILE A 278 -8.50 3.94 -2.38
N LEU A 279 -9.80 4.08 -2.11
CA LEU A 279 -10.84 3.20 -2.65
C LEU A 279 -12.14 3.97 -2.82
N TYR A 280 -13.03 3.45 -3.66
CA TYR A 280 -14.41 3.93 -3.76
C TYR A 280 -15.36 2.98 -3.05
N ASP A 281 -16.33 3.55 -2.35
CA ASP A 281 -17.47 2.79 -1.86
C ASP A 281 -18.58 2.69 -2.92
N PRO A 282 -19.60 1.82 -2.73
CA PRO A 282 -20.71 1.69 -3.68
C PRO A 282 -21.57 2.96 -3.84
N GLN A 283 -21.46 3.93 -2.94
CA GLN A 283 -22.14 5.21 -3.01
C GLN A 283 -21.36 6.25 -3.83
N GLY A 284 -20.14 5.90 -4.25
CA GLY A 284 -19.26 6.77 -5.02
C GLY A 284 -18.40 7.71 -4.17
N ASN A 285 -18.36 7.51 -2.86
CA ASN A 285 -17.43 8.24 -2.02
C ASN A 285 -16.01 7.70 -2.25
N LEU A 286 -15.06 8.59 -2.51
CA LEU A 286 -13.64 8.26 -2.52
C LEU A 286 -13.09 8.31 -1.10
N ILE A 287 -12.71 7.18 -0.56
CA ILE A 287 -12.15 7.05 0.79
C ILE A 287 -10.63 6.97 0.68
N PHE A 288 -9.91 7.67 1.54
CA PHE A 288 -8.45 7.67 1.52
C PHE A 288 -7.82 7.78 2.91
N ALA A 289 -6.66 7.16 3.06
CA ALA A 289 -5.83 7.33 4.24
C ALA A 289 -5.00 8.61 4.09
N ASP A 290 -5.23 9.56 4.97
CA ASP A 290 -4.44 10.79 5.09
C ASP A 290 -3.31 10.54 6.10
N THR A 291 -2.31 9.79 5.64
CA THR A 291 -1.40 8.96 6.42
C THR A 291 -0.62 9.72 7.49
N THR A 292 0.05 10.83 7.12
CA THR A 292 0.84 11.59 8.12
C THR A 292 0.00 12.51 9.00
N ASN A 293 -1.29 12.62 8.69
CA ASN A 293 -2.27 13.29 9.53
C ASN A 293 -2.99 12.33 10.50
N ASP A 294 -2.70 11.03 10.43
CA ASP A 294 -3.28 9.98 11.27
C ASP A 294 -4.82 9.91 11.22
N VAL A 295 -5.40 10.18 10.05
CA VAL A 295 -6.86 10.17 9.85
C VAL A 295 -7.26 9.43 8.57
N ILE A 296 -8.51 8.98 8.54
CA ILE A 296 -9.17 8.50 7.32
C ILE A 296 -10.21 9.54 6.92
N ARG A 297 -10.20 9.90 5.64
CA ARG A 297 -11.10 10.91 5.06
C ARG A 297 -11.85 10.33 3.87
N SER A 298 -12.96 10.96 3.52
CA SER A 298 -13.71 10.66 2.29
C SER A 298 -14.03 11.94 1.53
N ILE A 299 -14.24 11.78 0.23
CA ILE A 299 -14.75 12.82 -0.66
C ILE A 299 -16.04 12.29 -1.24
N ASP A 300 -17.14 12.98 -1.00
CA ASP A 300 -18.44 12.59 -1.51
C ASP A 300 -18.58 12.92 -3.02
N PRO A 301 -19.62 12.41 -3.72
CA PRO A 301 -19.85 12.71 -5.14
C PRO A 301 -20.10 14.20 -5.46
N ALA A 302 -20.39 15.02 -4.43
CA ALA A 302 -20.49 16.48 -4.58
C ALA A 302 -19.12 17.17 -4.47
N GLY A 303 -18.04 16.41 -4.20
CA GLY A 303 -16.69 16.92 -4.04
C GLY A 303 -16.42 17.55 -2.67
N ILE A 304 -17.18 17.17 -1.64
CA ILE A 304 -17.01 17.65 -0.28
C ILE A 304 -16.19 16.63 0.53
N VAL A 305 -15.24 17.12 1.29
CA VAL A 305 -14.35 16.32 2.13
C VAL A 305 -14.94 16.10 3.50
N HIS A 306 -14.92 14.86 3.99
CA HIS A 306 -15.33 14.49 5.33
C HIS A 306 -14.23 13.70 6.03
N ARG A 307 -14.01 13.93 7.30
CA ARG A 307 -13.20 13.05 8.14
C ARG A 307 -14.11 11.94 8.69
N ILE A 308 -13.70 10.68 8.51
CA ILE A 308 -14.50 9.52 8.92
C ILE A 308 -13.90 8.74 10.10
N ALA A 309 -12.58 8.83 10.31
CA ALA A 309 -11.90 8.27 11.48
C ALA A 309 -10.62 9.03 11.81
N GLY A 310 -10.13 8.85 13.02
CA GLY A 310 -8.92 9.50 13.53
C GLY A 310 -9.22 10.86 14.19
N VAL A 311 -8.39 11.27 15.14
CA VAL A 311 -8.48 12.60 15.77
C VAL A 311 -7.85 13.64 14.85
N ALA A 312 -8.59 14.73 14.56
CA ALA A 312 -8.06 15.80 13.69
C ALA A 312 -6.74 16.37 14.24
N PRO A 313 -5.77 16.69 13.37
CA PRO A 313 -4.56 17.41 13.75
C PRO A 313 -4.87 18.72 14.49
N VAL A 314 -4.10 19.00 15.54
CA VAL A 314 -4.22 20.24 16.32
C VAL A 314 -3.02 21.12 16.00
N ASN A 315 -3.26 22.34 15.55
CA ASN A 315 -2.21 23.27 15.10
C ASN A 315 -1.26 22.65 14.06
N GLY A 316 -1.80 21.83 13.14
CA GLY A 316 -1.01 21.14 12.11
C GLY A 316 -0.20 19.94 12.62
N VAL A 317 -0.37 19.54 13.89
CA VAL A 317 0.29 18.37 14.47
C VAL A 317 -0.70 17.20 14.54
N ALA A 318 -0.36 16.11 13.87
CA ALA A 318 -1.14 14.86 13.93
C ALA A 318 -1.26 14.34 15.37
N GLN A 319 -2.38 13.70 15.66
CA GLN A 319 -2.72 13.20 16.99
C GLN A 319 -2.58 11.67 17.04
N GLY A 320 -1.46 11.17 16.50
CA GLY A 320 -1.18 9.74 16.41
C GLY A 320 -1.19 9.02 17.76
N GLY A 321 -1.54 7.74 17.72
CA GLY A 321 -1.60 6.89 18.91
C GLY A 321 -2.59 5.74 18.73
N TYR A 322 -2.90 5.06 19.84
CA TYR A 322 -3.88 3.99 19.88
C TYR A 322 -4.92 4.23 20.96
N SER A 323 -6.16 4.40 20.55
CA SER A 323 -7.30 4.50 21.46
C SER A 323 -8.62 4.29 20.72
N GLY A 324 -9.72 4.25 21.47
CA GLY A 324 -11.07 4.43 20.95
C GLY A 324 -11.80 3.17 20.50
N ASP A 325 -11.26 1.95 20.70
CA ASP A 325 -11.99 0.72 20.39
C ASP A 325 -13.34 0.64 21.10
N GLY A 326 -14.39 0.27 20.35
CA GLY A 326 -15.77 0.22 20.79
C GLY A 326 -16.45 1.58 20.83
N GLY A 327 -15.74 2.68 20.55
CA GLY A 327 -16.27 4.04 20.53
C GLY A 327 -16.38 4.63 19.12
N ALA A 328 -16.68 5.94 19.07
CA ALA A 328 -16.79 6.66 17.81
C ALA A 328 -15.46 6.75 17.06
N ALA A 329 -15.43 6.37 15.78
CA ALA A 329 -14.23 6.38 14.95
C ALA A 329 -13.57 7.76 14.84
N LEU A 330 -14.35 8.83 14.86
CA LEU A 330 -13.86 10.22 14.85
C LEU A 330 -13.07 10.63 16.11
N SER A 331 -13.22 9.87 17.20
CA SER A 331 -12.53 10.12 18.47
C SER A 331 -11.40 9.13 18.73
N ALA A 332 -11.23 8.13 17.88
CA ALA A 332 -10.17 7.15 17.97
C ALA A 332 -8.83 7.72 17.48
N GLN A 333 -7.74 7.31 18.09
CA GLN A 333 -6.41 7.60 17.58
C GLN A 333 -5.97 6.47 16.64
N LEU A 334 -5.40 6.86 15.51
CA LEU A 334 -4.70 6.02 14.55
C LEU A 334 -3.23 6.44 14.53
N ASN A 335 -2.35 5.62 13.97
CA ASN A 335 -0.95 5.96 13.87
C ASN A 335 -0.38 5.48 12.53
N HIS A 336 -0.22 6.40 11.60
CA HIS A 336 0.24 6.13 10.25
C HIS A 336 -0.67 5.11 9.52
N PRO A 337 -1.99 5.39 9.40
CA PRO A 337 -2.87 4.51 8.64
C PRO A 337 -2.47 4.55 7.15
N VAL A 338 -2.41 3.39 6.51
CA VAL A 338 -1.94 3.31 5.10
C VAL A 338 -2.98 2.71 4.19
N ASP A 339 -3.33 1.44 4.36
CA ASP A 339 -4.19 0.73 3.42
C ASP A 339 -5.61 0.58 3.93
N LEU A 340 -6.52 0.42 2.97
CA LEU A 340 -7.95 0.36 3.18
C LEU A 340 -8.54 -0.80 2.37
N ALA A 341 -9.43 -1.58 2.99
CA ALA A 341 -10.26 -2.55 2.30
C ALA A 341 -11.73 -2.37 2.70
N LEU A 342 -12.63 -2.55 1.74
CA LEU A 342 -14.07 -2.43 1.97
C LEU A 342 -14.72 -3.80 2.09
N GLY A 343 -15.33 -4.08 3.23
CA GLY A 343 -16.12 -5.28 3.47
C GLY A 343 -17.49 -5.23 2.79
N ASP A 344 -18.09 -6.41 2.55
CA ASP A 344 -19.39 -6.54 1.88
C ASP A 344 -20.54 -5.83 2.65
N ASP A 345 -20.36 -5.61 3.94
CA ASP A 345 -21.31 -4.93 4.82
C ASP A 345 -21.06 -3.42 4.97
N GLY A 346 -20.06 -2.88 4.24
CA GLY A 346 -19.66 -1.48 4.32
C GLY A 346 -18.65 -1.19 5.45
N THR A 347 -18.14 -2.21 6.14
CA THR A 347 -17.02 -2.06 7.09
C THR A 347 -15.75 -1.69 6.33
N ILE A 348 -15.04 -0.65 6.79
CA ILE A 348 -13.74 -0.26 6.22
C ILE A 348 -12.64 -0.80 7.14
N TYR A 349 -11.85 -1.74 6.61
CA TYR A 349 -10.66 -2.24 7.29
C TYR A 349 -9.49 -1.30 7.01
N VAL A 350 -8.70 -1.00 8.03
CA VAL A 350 -7.60 -0.02 7.98
C VAL A 350 -6.34 -0.66 8.52
N SER A 351 -5.26 -0.64 7.78
CA SER A 351 -3.94 -0.96 8.31
C SER A 351 -3.43 0.22 9.16
N ASP A 352 -3.41 0.03 10.47
CA ASP A 352 -2.94 0.99 11.46
C ASP A 352 -1.46 0.68 11.76
N VAL A 353 -0.60 1.09 10.83
CA VAL A 353 0.74 0.52 10.59
C VAL A 353 1.65 0.63 11.80
N TYR A 354 1.76 1.82 12.41
CA TYR A 354 2.64 2.02 13.55
C TYR A 354 2.03 1.58 14.87
N ASN A 355 0.72 1.28 14.86
CA ASN A 355 0.07 0.56 15.95
C ASN A 355 0.15 -0.96 15.79
N HIS A 356 0.71 -1.47 14.68
CA HIS A 356 0.92 -2.90 14.45
C HIS A 356 -0.39 -3.72 14.47
N CYS A 357 -1.49 -3.16 13.98
CA CYS A 357 -2.79 -3.82 13.98
C CYS A 357 -3.66 -3.42 12.78
N ILE A 358 -4.73 -4.16 12.58
CA ILE A 358 -5.79 -3.83 11.62
C ILE A 358 -7.01 -3.38 12.41
N ARG A 359 -7.53 -2.21 12.06
CA ARG A 359 -8.75 -1.63 12.63
C ARG A 359 -9.93 -1.79 11.66
N ALA A 360 -11.13 -1.81 12.18
CA ALA A 360 -12.37 -1.80 11.40
C ALA A 360 -13.21 -0.59 11.78
N ILE A 361 -13.56 0.24 10.80
CA ILE A 361 -14.55 1.32 10.94
C ILE A 361 -15.86 0.74 10.46
N HIS A 362 -16.83 0.63 11.34
CA HIS A 362 -18.13 0.05 11.08
C HIS A 362 -19.11 1.04 10.45
N PRO A 363 -20.18 0.59 9.77
CA PRO A 363 -21.20 1.46 9.18
C PRO A 363 -21.90 2.37 10.21
N ASP A 364 -21.96 1.95 11.46
CA ASP A 364 -22.50 2.75 12.58
C ASP A 364 -21.52 3.81 13.10
N ARG A 365 -20.35 3.95 12.42
CA ARG A 365 -19.26 4.87 12.73
C ARG A 365 -18.52 4.56 14.04
N THR A 366 -18.63 3.35 14.55
CA THR A 366 -17.73 2.85 15.60
C THR A 366 -16.46 2.28 15.01
N ILE A 367 -15.42 2.10 15.84
CA ILE A 367 -14.15 1.47 15.44
C ILE A 367 -13.79 0.35 16.40
N SER A 368 -13.17 -0.71 15.86
CA SER A 368 -12.64 -1.82 16.66
C SER A 368 -11.35 -2.37 16.08
N THR A 369 -10.59 -3.10 16.87
CA THR A 369 -9.44 -3.89 16.40
C THR A 369 -9.92 -5.26 15.92
N VAL A 370 -9.48 -5.69 14.72
CA VAL A 370 -9.82 -7.00 14.15
C VAL A 370 -8.63 -7.95 14.04
N ALA A 371 -7.42 -7.42 13.98
CA ALA A 371 -6.19 -8.22 13.99
C ALA A 371 -5.04 -7.45 14.62
N GLY A 372 -4.15 -8.18 15.28
CA GLY A 372 -3.03 -7.61 16.00
C GLY A 372 -3.39 -7.20 17.43
N VAL A 373 -2.38 -7.13 18.30
CA VAL A 373 -2.45 -6.44 19.59
C VAL A 373 -1.87 -5.06 19.40
N CYS A 374 -2.73 -4.06 19.24
CA CYS A 374 -2.29 -2.71 18.92
C CYS A 374 -1.25 -2.17 19.91
N GLY A 375 -0.20 -1.55 19.40
CA GLY A 375 0.96 -1.08 20.17
C GLY A 375 2.03 -2.15 20.43
N MET A 376 1.81 -3.41 20.06
CA MET A 376 2.74 -4.52 20.28
C MET A 376 3.15 -5.16 18.93
N LYS A 377 4.41 -5.01 18.55
CA LYS A 377 4.96 -5.69 17.36
C LYS A 377 5.42 -7.12 17.66
N GLY A 378 5.30 -8.02 16.71
CA GLY A 378 5.82 -9.38 16.76
C GLY A 378 5.32 -10.24 15.62
N SER A 379 5.59 -11.54 15.65
CA SER A 379 5.28 -12.49 14.55
C SER A 379 4.53 -13.74 15.02
N SER A 380 3.93 -13.74 16.19
CA SER A 380 3.24 -14.90 16.75
C SER A 380 1.74 -14.89 16.52
N GLY A 381 1.07 -16.00 16.83
CA GLY A 381 -0.38 -16.09 16.96
C GLY A 381 -1.08 -16.85 15.82
N ASP A 382 -0.35 -17.43 14.86
CA ASP A 382 -0.94 -18.28 13.82
C ASP A 382 -1.70 -19.45 14.44
N GLY A 383 -2.87 -19.76 13.87
CA GLY A 383 -3.79 -20.78 14.36
C GLY A 383 -4.67 -20.35 15.53
N GLY A 384 -4.50 -19.13 16.01
CA GLY A 384 -5.28 -18.55 17.11
C GLY A 384 -6.08 -17.31 16.70
N PRO A 385 -6.80 -16.71 17.68
CA PRO A 385 -7.59 -15.52 17.44
C PRO A 385 -6.75 -14.35 16.90
N ALA A 386 -7.15 -13.76 15.80
CA ALA A 386 -6.42 -12.68 15.13
C ALA A 386 -6.18 -11.46 16.03
N THR A 387 -7.11 -11.15 16.94
CA THR A 387 -6.96 -10.05 17.92
C THR A 387 -5.95 -10.33 19.04
N LYS A 388 -5.38 -11.54 19.09
CA LYS A 388 -4.29 -11.91 19.99
C LYS A 388 -2.97 -12.17 19.28
N ALA A 389 -2.98 -12.17 17.97
CA ALA A 389 -1.76 -12.29 17.17
C ALA A 389 -0.91 -11.02 17.26
N LEU A 390 0.38 -11.17 17.06
CA LEU A 390 1.28 -10.03 16.92
C LEU A 390 1.58 -9.81 15.44
N LEU A 391 1.37 -8.59 14.97
CA LEU A 391 1.73 -8.11 13.65
C LEU A 391 2.94 -7.18 13.73
N ASN A 392 3.57 -6.88 12.61
CA ASN A 392 4.69 -5.95 12.57
C ASN A 392 4.57 -5.03 11.35
N ARG A 393 4.08 -3.82 11.58
CA ARG A 393 3.88 -2.81 10.52
C ARG A 393 3.12 -3.41 9.33
N PRO A 394 1.87 -3.88 9.52
CA PRO A 394 1.06 -4.40 8.42
C PRO A 394 0.69 -3.23 7.49
N TYR A 395 1.22 -3.22 6.25
CA TYR A 395 0.95 -2.16 5.29
C TYR A 395 -0.28 -2.43 4.45
N GLY A 396 -0.40 -3.63 3.87
CA GLY A 396 -1.47 -3.98 2.96
C GLY A 396 -2.61 -4.72 3.63
N VAL A 397 -3.84 -4.41 3.23
CA VAL A 397 -5.05 -5.11 3.64
C VAL A 397 -5.99 -5.27 2.45
N GLU A 398 -6.52 -6.49 2.24
CA GLU A 398 -7.47 -6.78 1.17
C GLU A 398 -8.64 -7.61 1.70
N TRP A 399 -9.85 -7.24 1.32
CA TRP A 399 -11.05 -8.00 1.61
C TRP A 399 -11.54 -8.75 0.38
N ASN A 400 -11.78 -10.03 0.53
CA ASN A 400 -12.44 -10.82 -0.51
C ASN A 400 -13.28 -11.94 0.08
N ALA A 401 -14.57 -11.95 -0.22
CA ALA A 401 -15.51 -13.04 0.07
C ALA A 401 -15.41 -13.58 1.51
N GLY A 402 -15.42 -12.70 2.51
CA GLY A 402 -15.38 -13.08 3.93
C GLY A 402 -13.98 -13.32 4.47
N THR A 403 -12.94 -13.16 3.67
CA THR A 403 -11.53 -13.29 4.08
C THR A 403 -10.82 -11.95 4.02
N LEU A 404 -10.10 -11.62 5.07
CA LEU A 404 -9.20 -10.47 5.14
C LEU A 404 -7.77 -10.97 4.96
N TYR A 405 -7.09 -10.50 3.93
CA TYR A 405 -5.67 -10.74 3.67
C TYR A 405 -4.87 -9.57 4.21
N ILE A 406 -3.72 -9.86 4.79
CA ILE A 406 -2.85 -8.86 5.44
C ILE A 406 -1.42 -9.05 4.96
N ALA A 407 -0.84 -8.04 4.34
CA ALA A 407 0.59 -7.97 4.14
C ALA A 407 1.24 -7.55 5.47
N ASP A 408 1.70 -8.53 6.25
CA ASP A 408 2.38 -8.33 7.52
C ASP A 408 3.87 -8.01 7.26
N THR A 409 4.06 -6.80 6.72
CA THR A 409 5.23 -6.32 6.00
C THR A 409 6.52 -6.48 6.79
N GLY A 410 6.53 -6.03 8.05
CA GLY A 410 7.71 -6.12 8.90
C GLY A 410 8.06 -7.55 9.35
N ASN A 411 7.17 -8.50 9.14
CA ASN A 411 7.39 -9.93 9.37
C ASN A 411 7.70 -10.70 8.08
N SER A 412 7.71 -10.04 6.92
CA SER A 412 7.96 -10.65 5.61
C SER A 412 7.03 -11.84 5.29
N VAL A 413 5.75 -11.73 5.68
CA VAL A 413 4.73 -12.74 5.43
C VAL A 413 3.42 -12.09 4.97
N VAL A 414 2.58 -12.91 4.33
CA VAL A 414 1.17 -12.58 4.10
C VAL A 414 0.33 -13.49 4.98
N ARG A 415 -0.65 -12.91 5.67
CA ARG A 415 -1.59 -13.63 6.55
C ARG A 415 -3.02 -13.51 6.03
N ALA A 416 -3.85 -14.45 6.41
CA ALA A 416 -5.28 -14.43 6.10
C ALA A 416 -6.11 -14.72 7.36
N ILE A 417 -7.28 -14.07 7.43
CA ILE A 417 -8.27 -14.25 8.49
C ILE A 417 -9.61 -14.45 7.83
N ARG A 418 -10.29 -15.57 8.10
CA ARG A 418 -11.67 -15.74 7.71
C ARG A 418 -12.56 -15.05 8.75
N LEU A 419 -13.32 -14.03 8.37
CA LEU A 419 -14.20 -13.28 9.27
C LEU A 419 -15.68 -13.71 9.14
N LYS A 420 -16.04 -14.34 8.03
CA LYS A 420 -17.39 -14.85 7.76
C LYS A 420 -17.39 -16.26 7.14
#